data_666c3d8cd74a3f3a43245cfd2ca2de95
#
_entry.id   666c3d8cd74a3f3a43245cfd2ca2de95
#
_cell.length_a   1.000
_cell.length_b   1.000
_cell.length_c   1.000
_cell.angle_alpha   90.00
_cell.angle_beta   90.00
_cell.angle_gamma   90.00
#
_symmetry.space_group_name_H-M   'P 1'
#
loop_
_entity.id
_entity.type
_entity.pdbx_description
1 polymer ?
#
loop_
_entity_poly.entity_id
_entity_poly.type
_entity_poly.pdbx_seq_one_letter_code
_entity_poly.pdbx_strand_id
1 'polypeptide(L)'
;MTSRFKTSILKSFLLYLPLILLFASVFNEFDFNYLNYQYFSFNFPFILIFYWSLKRIEILGYGYIFIAGMFNDAVLGFPMGISSLTYLIICGFAAYLRNITLRPSLFKDWFYFLFTILVANSINYFLLMLFFSIEINYYEILGNIIFTFLFYYIFAYFFDIHRKIISRIKSWSEEEKILVLKKQI
;
A
#
# COMPACT_ATOMS: atom_id res chain seq x y z
N MET A 1 25.83 24.31 -8.84
CA MET A 1 24.35 24.43 -8.90
C MET A 1 23.66 23.12 -9.27
N THR A 2 24.23 22.27 -10.08
CA THR A 2 23.66 20.97 -10.57
C THR A 2 23.48 19.89 -9.51
N SER A 3 24.32 19.82 -8.47
CA SER A 3 24.22 18.77 -7.43
C SER A 3 23.00 18.95 -6.50
N ARG A 4 22.70 20.18 -6.09
CA ARG A 4 21.54 20.51 -5.24
C ARG A 4 20.21 20.24 -5.95
N PHE A 5 20.15 20.48 -7.25
CA PHE A 5 18.95 20.23 -8.05
C PHE A 5 18.68 18.72 -8.18
N LYS A 6 19.71 17.92 -8.45
CA LYS A 6 19.60 16.45 -8.49
C LYS A 6 19.15 15.86 -7.16
N THR A 7 19.69 16.32 -6.04
CA THR A 7 19.28 15.83 -4.71
C THR A 7 17.84 16.21 -4.36
N SER A 8 17.36 17.38 -4.78
CA SER A 8 15.97 17.79 -4.57
C SER A 8 14.98 16.93 -5.35
N ILE A 9 15.25 16.66 -6.63
CA ILE A 9 14.41 15.81 -7.48
C ILE A 9 14.37 14.36 -6.92
N LEU A 10 15.53 13.82 -6.54
CA LEU A 10 15.60 12.47 -5.98
C LEU A 10 14.81 12.35 -4.68
N LYS A 11 14.85 13.37 -3.82
CA LYS A 11 14.05 13.44 -2.58
C LYS A 11 12.56 13.42 -2.87
N SER A 12 12.10 14.22 -3.82
CA SER A 12 10.68 14.26 -4.21
C SER A 12 10.25 12.93 -4.81
N PHE A 13 11.06 12.35 -5.70
CA PHE A 13 10.77 11.04 -6.28
C PHE A 13 10.65 9.94 -5.21
N LEU A 14 11.60 9.86 -4.28
CA LEU A 14 11.55 8.88 -3.19
C LEU A 14 10.34 9.07 -2.28
N LEU A 15 9.90 10.32 -2.07
CA LEU A 15 8.73 10.60 -1.24
C LEU A 15 7.43 10.12 -1.90
N TYR A 16 7.29 10.33 -3.21
CA TYR A 16 6.09 9.95 -3.98
C TYR A 16 6.15 8.53 -4.53
N LEU A 17 7.24 7.82 -4.36
CA LEU A 17 7.41 6.44 -4.84
C LEU A 17 6.29 5.50 -4.40
N PRO A 18 5.80 5.51 -3.14
CA PRO A 18 4.67 4.65 -2.75
C PRO A 18 3.39 4.95 -3.53
N LEU A 19 3.13 6.22 -3.84
CA LEU A 19 1.98 6.61 -4.62
C LEU A 19 2.11 6.14 -6.08
N ILE A 20 3.28 6.29 -6.66
CA ILE A 20 3.58 5.81 -8.01
C ILE A 20 3.43 4.29 -8.07
N LEU A 21 3.95 3.56 -7.07
CA LEU A 21 3.81 2.11 -6.98
C LEU A 21 2.34 1.68 -6.84
N LEU A 22 1.51 2.44 -6.09
CA LEU A 22 0.10 2.16 -5.96
C LEU A 22 -0.60 2.21 -7.32
N PHE A 23 -0.44 3.29 -8.07
CA PHE A 23 -1.05 3.41 -9.40
C PHE A 23 -0.46 2.40 -10.40
N ALA A 24 0.85 2.19 -10.38
CA ALA A 24 1.48 1.19 -11.24
C ALA A 24 0.97 -0.22 -10.96
N SER A 25 0.70 -0.57 -9.70
CA SER A 25 0.20 -1.89 -9.32
C SER A 25 -1.26 -2.13 -9.73
N VAL A 26 -2.05 -1.07 -9.84
CA VAL A 26 -3.43 -1.14 -10.33
C VAL A 26 -3.47 -1.45 -11.84
N PHE A 27 -2.52 -0.91 -12.61
CA PHE A 27 -2.45 -1.17 -14.06
C PHE A 27 -1.79 -2.51 -14.41
N ASN A 28 -1.00 -3.08 -13.51
CA ASN A 28 -0.38 -4.38 -13.68
C ASN A 28 -1.03 -5.35 -12.68
N GLU A 29 -2.01 -6.10 -13.12
CA GLU A 29 -2.42 -7.28 -12.38
C GLU A 29 -1.22 -8.23 -12.29
N PHE A 30 -0.75 -8.48 -11.06
CA PHE A 30 0.25 -9.51 -10.81
C PHE A 30 -0.40 -10.91 -10.88
N ASP A 31 -1.19 -11.13 -11.91
CA ASP A 31 -1.72 -12.43 -12.26
C ASP A 31 -0.68 -13.17 -13.11
N PHE A 32 0.00 -14.11 -12.49
CA PHE A 32 0.93 -15.02 -13.18
C PHE A 32 0.20 -16.12 -13.98
N ASN A 33 -0.99 -15.86 -14.45
CA ASN A 33 -1.76 -16.75 -15.32
C ASN A 33 -1.01 -17.15 -16.62
N TYR A 34 0.00 -16.38 -17.02
CA TYR A 34 0.86 -16.67 -18.17
C TYR A 34 1.72 -17.92 -18.02
N LEU A 35 1.91 -18.43 -16.78
CA LEU A 35 2.74 -19.61 -16.49
C LEU A 35 1.92 -20.87 -16.20
N ASN A 36 0.63 -20.93 -16.58
CA ASN A 36 -0.31 -22.03 -16.26
C ASN A 36 -0.48 -22.32 -14.75
N TYR A 37 -0.06 -21.40 -13.88
CA TYR A 37 -0.33 -21.48 -12.45
C TYR A 37 -1.59 -20.67 -12.14
N GLN A 38 -2.76 -21.23 -12.39
CA GLN A 38 -4.09 -20.61 -12.21
C GLN A 38 -4.37 -20.10 -10.78
N TYR A 39 -3.53 -20.45 -9.81
CA TYR A 39 -3.76 -20.13 -8.39
C TYR A 39 -2.72 -19.17 -7.81
N PHE A 40 -1.74 -18.70 -8.59
CA PHE A 40 -0.70 -17.82 -8.09
C PHE A 40 -1.06 -16.37 -8.40
N SER A 41 -1.84 -15.77 -7.53
CA SER A 41 -2.11 -14.34 -7.56
C SER A 41 -1.91 -13.74 -6.17
N PHE A 42 -1.44 -12.50 -6.08
CA PHE A 42 -1.38 -11.77 -4.82
C PHE A 42 -1.75 -10.30 -5.02
N ASN A 43 -2.37 -9.72 -4.01
CA ASN A 43 -2.88 -8.37 -4.08
C ASN A 43 -1.86 -7.36 -3.54
N PHE A 44 -0.95 -6.89 -4.41
CA PHE A 44 0.08 -5.92 -4.05
C PHE A 44 -0.48 -4.57 -3.55
N PRO A 45 -1.55 -3.99 -4.14
CA PRO A 45 -2.18 -2.79 -3.61
C PRO A 45 -2.59 -2.91 -2.14
N PHE A 46 -3.11 -4.07 -1.70
CA PHE A 46 -3.49 -4.29 -0.30
C PHE A 46 -2.29 -4.18 0.65
N ILE A 47 -1.17 -4.81 0.27
CA ILE A 47 0.09 -4.77 1.03
C ILE A 47 0.57 -3.32 1.17
N LEU A 48 0.59 -2.60 0.05
CA LEU A 48 1.10 -1.24 -0.02
C LEU A 48 0.21 -0.28 0.77
N ILE A 49 -1.12 -0.33 0.57
CA ILE A 49 -2.08 0.52 1.29
C ILE A 49 -1.99 0.27 2.79
N PHE A 50 -2.02 -0.99 3.23
CA PHE A 50 -1.95 -1.31 4.65
C PHE A 50 -0.66 -0.82 5.30
N TYR A 51 0.51 -1.12 4.69
CA TYR A 51 1.80 -0.74 5.26
C TYR A 51 1.94 0.79 5.41
N TRP A 52 1.64 1.54 4.34
CA TRP A 52 1.81 2.99 4.37
C TRP A 52 0.75 3.69 5.21
N SER A 53 -0.48 3.19 5.24
CA SER A 53 -1.53 3.72 6.12
C SER A 53 -1.22 3.47 7.60
N LEU A 54 -0.58 2.34 7.91
CA LEU A 54 -0.13 2.02 9.26
C LEU A 54 1.06 2.90 9.70
N LYS A 55 2.00 3.19 8.80
CA LYS A 55 3.25 3.90 9.14
C LYS A 55 3.19 5.40 8.85
N ARG A 56 2.66 5.82 7.72
CA ARG A 56 2.59 7.22 7.24
C ARG A 56 1.46 7.44 6.26
N ILE A 57 0.25 7.61 6.74
CA ILE A 57 -0.92 7.86 5.90
C ILE A 57 -0.80 9.15 5.06
N GLU A 58 -0.03 10.12 5.53
CA GLU A 58 0.20 11.41 4.86
C GLU A 58 0.78 11.27 3.46
N ILE A 59 1.48 10.16 3.16
CA ILE A 59 2.11 9.93 1.86
C ILE A 59 1.09 9.48 0.82
N LEU A 60 0.22 8.53 1.18
CA LEU A 60 -0.80 8.02 0.25
C LEU A 60 -2.03 8.93 0.19
N GLY A 61 -2.53 9.39 1.34
CA GLY A 61 -3.76 10.18 1.43
C GLY A 61 -5.02 9.37 1.05
N TYR A 62 -6.12 9.61 1.72
CA TYR A 62 -7.37 8.88 1.48
C TYR A 62 -7.92 9.07 0.06
N GLY A 63 -7.76 10.29 -0.49
CA GLY A 63 -8.24 10.63 -1.83
C GLY A 63 -7.53 9.83 -2.93
N TYR A 64 -6.21 9.69 -2.86
CA TYR A 64 -5.45 8.91 -3.85
C TYR A 64 -5.74 7.41 -3.75
N ILE A 65 -5.96 6.89 -2.52
CA ILE A 65 -6.37 5.49 -2.29
C ILE A 65 -7.75 5.24 -2.93
N PHE A 66 -8.69 6.16 -2.74
CA PHE A 66 -10.02 6.07 -3.35
C PHE A 66 -9.94 6.07 -4.89
N ILE A 67 -9.19 7.02 -5.46
CA ILE A 67 -9.01 7.13 -6.92
C ILE A 67 -8.32 5.87 -7.46
N ALA A 68 -7.29 5.36 -6.80
CA ALA A 68 -6.63 4.12 -7.21
C ALA A 68 -7.60 2.93 -7.23
N GLY A 69 -8.51 2.84 -6.26
CA GLY A 69 -9.56 1.83 -6.25
C GLY A 69 -10.55 1.96 -7.42
N MET A 70 -10.94 3.19 -7.79
CA MET A 70 -11.77 3.43 -8.97
C MET A 70 -11.09 2.98 -10.27
N PHE A 71 -9.79 3.27 -10.41
CA PHE A 71 -9.02 2.78 -11.55
C PHE A 71 -8.93 1.25 -11.56
N ASN A 72 -8.77 0.63 -10.38
CA ASN A 72 -8.76 -0.82 -10.26
C ASN A 72 -10.08 -1.44 -10.73
N ASP A 73 -11.22 -0.87 -10.33
CA ASP A 73 -12.53 -1.34 -10.79
C ASP A 73 -12.68 -1.22 -12.31
N ALA A 74 -12.19 -0.11 -12.89
CA ALA A 74 -12.24 0.10 -14.34
C ALA A 74 -11.36 -0.89 -15.11
N VAL A 75 -10.18 -1.24 -14.57
CA VAL A 75 -9.26 -2.21 -15.19
C VAL A 75 -9.81 -3.63 -15.10
N LEU A 76 -10.38 -4.01 -13.94
CA LEU A 76 -10.96 -5.34 -13.72
C LEU A 76 -12.36 -5.52 -14.35
N GLY A 77 -12.98 -4.45 -14.83
CA GLY A 77 -14.37 -4.48 -15.29
C GLY A 77 -15.36 -4.71 -14.15
N PHE A 78 -14.97 -4.40 -12.90
CA PHE A 78 -15.85 -4.47 -11.74
C PHE A 78 -16.73 -3.24 -11.65
N PRO A 79 -17.85 -3.35 -10.92
CA PRO A 79 -18.69 -2.19 -10.64
C PRO A 79 -17.90 -1.12 -9.88
N MET A 80 -17.98 0.11 -10.38
CA MET A 80 -17.27 1.27 -9.83
C MET A 80 -17.55 1.45 -8.33
N GLY A 81 -16.48 1.52 -7.53
CA GLY A 81 -16.53 1.82 -6.10
C GLY A 81 -16.26 0.62 -5.19
N ILE A 82 -16.32 -0.62 -5.66
CA ILE A 82 -16.11 -1.82 -4.83
C ILE A 82 -14.65 -1.90 -4.36
N SER A 83 -13.69 -1.80 -5.28
CA SER A 83 -12.27 -1.77 -4.91
C SER A 83 -11.93 -0.52 -4.11
N SER A 84 -12.52 0.63 -4.44
CA SER A 84 -12.34 1.86 -3.67
C SER A 84 -12.77 1.70 -2.22
N LEU A 85 -13.94 1.10 -1.99
CA LEU A 85 -14.43 0.81 -0.65
C LEU A 85 -13.51 -0.15 0.08
N THR A 86 -13.09 -1.23 -0.58
CA THR A 86 -12.16 -2.23 -0.02
C THR A 86 -10.83 -1.57 0.39
N TYR A 87 -10.26 -0.72 -0.46
CA TYR A 87 -9.02 0.01 -0.18
C TYR A 87 -9.16 0.97 1.00
N LEU A 88 -10.30 1.67 1.09
CA LEU A 88 -10.59 2.54 2.23
C LEU A 88 -10.81 1.77 3.52
N ILE A 89 -11.43 0.59 3.48
CA ILE A 89 -11.55 -0.31 4.63
C ILE A 89 -10.16 -0.72 5.14
N ILE A 90 -9.29 -1.18 4.25
CA ILE A 90 -7.90 -1.56 4.62
C ILE A 90 -7.18 -0.35 5.24
N CYS A 91 -7.31 0.82 4.64
CA CYS A 91 -6.72 2.07 5.14
C CYS A 91 -7.27 2.45 6.52
N GLY A 92 -8.58 2.35 6.72
CA GLY A 92 -9.24 2.64 8.00
C GLY A 92 -8.80 1.71 9.12
N PHE A 93 -8.74 0.40 8.86
CA PHE A 93 -8.21 -0.57 9.81
C PHE A 93 -6.74 -0.30 10.16
N ALA A 94 -5.91 -0.02 9.17
CA ALA A 94 -4.50 0.32 9.40
C ALA A 94 -4.35 1.60 10.25
N ALA A 95 -5.16 2.63 9.97
CA ALA A 95 -5.18 3.87 10.75
C ALA A 95 -5.63 3.63 12.19
N TYR A 96 -6.65 2.81 12.40
CA TYR A 96 -7.11 2.40 13.72
C TYR A 96 -6.04 1.66 14.51
N LEU A 97 -5.40 0.67 13.89
CA LEU A 97 -4.33 -0.11 14.50
C LEU A 97 -3.10 0.74 14.85
N ARG A 98 -2.78 1.76 14.04
CA ARG A 98 -1.72 2.72 14.34
C ARG A 98 -1.95 3.45 15.66
N ASN A 99 -3.19 3.83 15.94
CA ASN A 99 -3.52 4.57 17.15
C ASN A 99 -3.45 3.71 18.42
N ILE A 100 -3.68 2.41 18.31
CA ILE A 100 -3.69 1.47 19.45
C ILE A 100 -2.28 0.90 19.69
N THR A 101 -1.45 0.76 18.65
CA THR A 101 -0.16 0.06 18.77
C THR A 101 0.91 0.96 19.33
N LEU A 102 1.19 0.85 20.62
CA LEU A 102 2.24 1.61 21.32
C LEU A 102 3.66 1.23 20.87
N ARG A 103 3.89 -0.02 20.50
CA ARG A 103 5.20 -0.52 20.04
C ARG A 103 5.04 -1.25 18.70
N PRO A 104 5.32 -0.57 17.59
CA PRO A 104 5.25 -1.19 16.27
C PRO A 104 6.33 -2.25 16.09
N SER A 105 5.94 -3.45 15.66
CA SER A 105 6.82 -4.56 15.32
C SER A 105 6.34 -5.16 14.00
N LEU A 106 7.24 -5.45 13.06
CA LEU A 106 6.89 -6.05 11.76
C LEU A 106 6.08 -7.35 11.93
N PHE A 107 6.39 -8.14 12.95
CA PHE A 107 5.68 -9.38 13.23
C PHE A 107 4.22 -9.15 13.68
N LYS A 108 3.98 -8.16 14.55
CA LYS A 108 2.61 -7.78 14.95
C LYS A 108 1.84 -7.19 13.77
N ASP A 109 2.49 -6.33 12.98
CA ASP A 109 1.90 -5.72 11.80
C ASP A 109 1.47 -6.80 10.79
N TRP A 110 2.22 -7.90 10.67
CA TRP A 110 1.93 -9.03 9.81
C TRP A 110 0.64 -9.75 10.21
N PHE A 111 0.44 -10.04 11.50
CA PHE A 111 -0.81 -10.64 11.99
C PHE A 111 -2.00 -9.69 11.86
N TYR A 112 -1.81 -8.41 12.13
CA TYR A 112 -2.87 -7.41 11.92
C TYR A 112 -3.27 -7.30 10.46
N PHE A 113 -2.31 -7.44 9.56
CA PHE A 113 -2.57 -7.48 8.12
C PHE A 113 -3.46 -8.67 7.75
N LEU A 114 -3.17 -9.88 8.27
CA LEU A 114 -4.01 -11.05 8.02
C LEU A 114 -5.47 -10.79 8.38
N PHE A 115 -5.72 -10.27 9.59
CA PHE A 115 -7.08 -9.95 10.00
C PHE A 115 -7.73 -8.93 9.07
N THR A 116 -6.99 -7.89 8.71
CA THR A 116 -7.48 -6.82 7.84
C THR A 116 -7.87 -7.33 6.45
N ILE A 117 -7.02 -8.18 5.83
CA ILE A 117 -7.33 -8.72 4.48
C ILE A 117 -8.48 -9.70 4.50
N LEU A 118 -8.66 -10.48 5.57
CA LEU A 118 -9.81 -11.37 5.72
C LEU A 118 -11.11 -10.56 5.76
N VAL A 119 -11.16 -9.52 6.59
CA VAL A 119 -12.35 -8.64 6.68
C VAL A 119 -12.60 -7.91 5.37
N ALA A 120 -11.57 -7.32 4.78
CA ALA A 120 -11.70 -6.56 3.53
C ALA A 120 -12.20 -7.44 2.37
N ASN A 121 -11.60 -8.63 2.19
CA ASN A 121 -12.05 -9.57 1.17
C ASN A 121 -13.47 -10.08 1.45
N SER A 122 -13.82 -10.40 2.69
CA SER A 122 -15.17 -10.85 3.03
C SER A 122 -16.22 -9.81 2.65
N ILE A 123 -15.96 -8.54 2.93
CA ILE A 123 -16.87 -7.45 2.55
C ILE A 123 -16.92 -7.29 1.03
N ASN A 124 -15.77 -7.31 0.36
CA ASN A 124 -15.68 -7.18 -1.09
C ASN A 124 -16.51 -8.25 -1.80
N TYR A 125 -16.28 -9.51 -1.48
CA TYR A 125 -16.99 -10.63 -2.10
C TYR A 125 -18.46 -10.69 -1.70
N PHE A 126 -18.81 -10.31 -0.46
CA PHE A 126 -20.19 -10.18 -0.04
C PHE A 126 -20.96 -9.16 -0.90
N LEU A 127 -20.34 -8.01 -1.18
CA LEU A 127 -20.95 -6.98 -2.04
C LEU A 127 -21.07 -7.46 -3.49
N LEU A 128 -20.05 -8.12 -4.02
CA LEU A 128 -20.09 -8.69 -5.38
C LEU A 128 -21.20 -9.73 -5.53
N MET A 129 -21.36 -10.61 -4.55
CA MET A 129 -22.42 -11.62 -4.55
C MET A 129 -23.81 -10.98 -4.42
N LEU A 130 -23.96 -9.99 -3.52
CA LEU A 130 -25.25 -9.39 -3.23
C LEU A 130 -25.81 -8.56 -4.41
N PHE A 131 -24.93 -7.77 -5.06
CA PHE A 131 -25.36 -6.82 -6.09
C PHE A 131 -25.19 -7.33 -7.53
N PHE A 132 -24.28 -8.25 -7.75
CA PHE A 132 -23.87 -8.63 -9.11
C PHE A 132 -23.97 -10.12 -9.42
N SER A 133 -24.38 -10.96 -8.45
CA SER A 133 -24.57 -12.40 -8.61
C SER A 133 -23.37 -13.11 -9.28
N ILE A 134 -22.15 -12.66 -8.95
CA ILE A 134 -20.91 -13.22 -9.50
C ILE A 134 -20.63 -14.56 -8.84
N GLU A 135 -20.37 -15.59 -9.64
CA GLU A 135 -19.92 -16.89 -9.13
C GLU A 135 -18.51 -16.77 -8.57
N ILE A 136 -18.33 -17.25 -7.34
CA ILE A 136 -17.09 -17.11 -6.58
C ILE A 136 -16.33 -18.43 -6.58
N ASN A 137 -15.09 -18.41 -7.06
CA ASN A 137 -14.16 -19.52 -6.91
C ASN A 137 -13.40 -19.39 -5.58
N TYR A 138 -13.85 -20.09 -4.55
CA TYR A 138 -13.27 -20.05 -3.21
C TYR A 138 -11.78 -20.44 -3.17
N TYR A 139 -11.34 -21.34 -4.05
CA TYR A 139 -9.93 -21.77 -4.10
C TYR A 139 -8.99 -20.65 -4.57
N GLU A 140 -9.41 -19.87 -5.56
CA GLU A 140 -8.65 -18.71 -6.04
C GLU A 140 -8.54 -17.63 -4.97
N ILE A 141 -9.64 -17.36 -4.26
CA ILE A 141 -9.67 -16.39 -3.16
C ILE A 141 -8.73 -16.80 -2.03
N LEU A 142 -8.81 -18.06 -1.59
CA LEU A 142 -7.95 -18.58 -0.54
C LEU A 142 -6.47 -18.52 -0.96
N GLY A 143 -6.17 -18.91 -2.19
CA GLY A 143 -4.83 -18.80 -2.75
C GLY A 143 -4.31 -17.37 -2.72
N ASN A 144 -5.11 -16.41 -3.22
CA ASN A 144 -4.76 -14.99 -3.21
C ASN A 144 -4.52 -14.45 -1.79
N ILE A 145 -5.38 -14.78 -0.82
CA ILE A 145 -5.21 -14.35 0.58
C ILE A 145 -3.91 -14.92 1.17
N ILE A 146 -3.63 -16.20 0.98
CA ILE A 146 -2.44 -16.87 1.50
C ILE A 146 -1.17 -16.24 0.90
N PHE A 147 -1.11 -16.09 -0.42
CA PHE A 147 0.05 -15.48 -1.08
C PHE A 147 0.21 -14.01 -0.70
N THR A 148 -0.87 -13.23 -0.65
CA THR A 148 -0.82 -11.83 -0.22
C THR A 148 -0.29 -11.72 1.21
N PHE A 149 -0.72 -12.59 2.12
CA PHE A 149 -0.23 -12.64 3.50
C PHE A 149 1.26 -12.99 3.60
N LEU A 150 1.72 -14.00 2.85
CA LEU A 150 3.13 -14.41 2.84
C LEU A 150 4.03 -13.30 2.27
N PHE A 151 3.61 -12.71 1.14
CA PHE A 151 4.38 -11.64 0.50
C PHE A 151 4.40 -10.34 1.32
N TYR A 152 3.41 -10.11 2.17
CA TYR A 152 3.41 -8.93 3.04
C TYR A 152 4.71 -8.77 3.82
N TYR A 153 5.22 -9.84 4.42
CA TYR A 153 6.44 -9.78 5.23
C TYR A 153 7.66 -9.33 4.41
N ILE A 154 7.78 -9.84 3.19
CA ILE A 154 8.87 -9.49 2.27
C ILE A 154 8.78 -8.03 1.87
N PHE A 155 7.61 -7.59 1.38
CA PHE A 155 7.42 -6.21 0.94
C PHE A 155 7.48 -5.21 2.10
N ALA A 156 6.94 -5.54 3.27
CA ALA A 156 7.03 -4.71 4.46
C ALA A 156 8.49 -4.47 4.88
N TYR A 157 9.36 -5.47 4.75
CA TYR A 157 10.79 -5.32 4.99
C TYR A 157 11.44 -4.32 4.01
N PHE A 158 11.15 -4.44 2.71
CA PHE A 158 11.64 -3.49 1.70
C PHE A 158 11.12 -2.06 1.95
N PHE A 159 9.85 -1.92 2.28
CA PHE A 159 9.26 -0.62 2.59
C PHE A 159 9.84 0.00 3.87
N ASP A 160 10.20 -0.82 4.86
CA ASP A 160 10.85 -0.32 6.08
C ASP A 160 12.25 0.24 5.78
N ILE A 161 13.01 -0.43 4.91
CA ILE A 161 14.31 0.10 4.43
C ILE A 161 14.10 1.42 3.71
N HIS A 162 13.15 1.49 2.78
CA HIS A 162 12.84 2.70 2.03
C HIS A 162 12.44 3.86 2.97
N ARG A 163 11.58 3.59 3.96
CA ARG A 163 11.16 4.56 4.98
C ARG A 163 12.35 5.10 5.78
N LYS A 164 13.29 4.23 6.18
CA LYS A 164 14.52 4.61 6.90
C LYS A 164 15.41 5.50 6.04
N ILE A 165 15.52 5.23 4.74
CA ILE A 165 16.28 6.06 3.81
C ILE A 165 15.66 7.46 3.74
N ILE A 166 14.34 7.57 3.55
CA ILE A 166 13.65 8.87 3.51
C ILE A 166 13.86 9.65 4.82
N SER A 167 13.75 9.00 5.98
CA SER A 167 13.92 9.67 7.28
C SER A 167 15.33 10.23 7.46
N ARG A 168 16.37 9.50 7.05
CA ARG A 168 17.75 9.97 7.06
C ARG A 168 17.97 11.17 6.15
N ILE A 169 17.42 11.11 4.92
CA ILE A 169 17.52 12.21 3.97
C ILE A 169 16.85 13.49 4.52
N LYS A 170 15.73 13.33 5.24
CA LYS A 170 15.03 14.45 5.87
C LYS A 170 15.86 15.09 6.99
N SER A 171 16.45 14.27 7.88
CA SER A 171 17.29 14.80 8.98
C SER A 171 18.51 15.57 8.47
N TRP A 172 19.21 15.08 7.46
CA TRP A 172 20.34 15.76 6.85
C TRP A 172 19.95 17.11 6.22
N SER A 173 18.77 17.19 5.62
CA SER A 173 18.26 18.44 5.05
C SER A 173 17.92 19.49 6.11
N GLU A 174 17.47 19.07 7.28
CA GLU A 174 17.18 19.97 8.40
C GLU A 174 18.49 20.47 9.05
N GLU A 175 19.47 19.59 9.25
CA GLU A 175 20.80 19.97 9.75
C GLU A 175 21.49 20.98 8.82
N GLU A 176 21.44 20.78 7.50
CA GLU A 176 22.02 21.70 6.53
C GLU A 176 21.36 23.09 6.61
N LYS A 177 20.03 23.13 6.77
CA LYS A 177 19.30 24.40 6.96
C LYS A 177 19.74 25.14 8.24
N ILE A 178 19.89 24.43 9.34
CA ILE A 178 20.31 24.99 10.63
C ILE A 178 21.74 25.55 10.52
N LEU A 179 22.65 24.83 9.83
CA LEU A 179 24.02 25.28 9.61
C LEU A 179 24.09 26.55 8.74
N VAL A 180 23.24 26.66 7.72
CA VAL A 180 23.15 27.84 6.88
C VAL A 180 22.65 29.06 7.70
N LEU A 181 21.61 28.87 8.52
CA LEU A 181 21.09 29.94 9.38
C LEU A 181 22.11 30.40 10.42
N LYS A 182 22.89 29.49 11.02
CA LYS A 182 23.96 29.84 11.97
C LYS A 182 25.14 30.62 11.34
N LYS A 183 25.34 30.50 10.02
CA LYS A 183 26.37 31.24 9.31
C LYS A 183 25.94 32.65 8.90
N GLN A 184 24.65 32.96 8.98
CA GLN A 184 24.09 34.27 8.64
C GLN A 184 23.91 35.20 9.84
N ILE A 185 24.10 34.66 11.06
CA ILE A 185 24.16 35.39 12.35
C ILE A 185 25.61 35.60 12.72
#